data_0cc039598bc40f4cce46020b902925b9
#
_entry.id   0cc039598bc40f4cce46020b902925b9
#
_cell.length_a   1.000
_cell.length_b   1.000
_cell.length_c   1.000
_cell.angle_alpha   90.00
_cell.angle_beta   90.00
_cell.angle_gamma   90.00
#
_symmetry.space_group_name_H-M   'P 1'
#
loop_
_entity.id
_entity.type
_entity.pdbx_description
1 polymer ?
#
loop_
_entity_poly.entity_id
_entity_poly.type
_entity_poly.pdbx_seq_one_letter_code
_entity_poly.pdbx_strand_id
1 'polypeptide(L)'
;MDNHTRYYSALNKHDVVPLYAQLERMLRNDILSGVFGPGDLIPSETVLSRDLGITRTTVRKAIDVLVKDGLLEQIRGKGTVVCFKKLSHSIWNFSGFTDYLRRQNMLPASRILEKGTIELRGKPYMKLVRARGARVGNGVQYLTIDTSCLPLELFPGIDVYNYEEESLYSIIRQKYGVYPGTASIQITPVLADERAAGIFLIERDMPLITASGSVFSIHGVEIEKVNVLYGPTMNFNLNVEIGT
;
A
#
# COMPACT_ATOMS: atom_id res chain seq x y z
N MET A 1 28.57 9.15 -8.32
CA MET A 1 28.27 8.39 -9.54
C MET A 1 27.03 9.01 -10.15
N ASP A 2 27.16 9.57 -11.35
CA ASP A 2 26.07 10.29 -12.00
C ASP A 2 24.86 9.39 -12.21
N ASN A 3 23.70 9.79 -11.69
CA ASN A 3 22.41 9.12 -11.88
C ASN A 3 22.01 8.97 -13.37
N HIS A 4 22.67 9.65 -14.28
CA HIS A 4 22.40 9.62 -15.71
C HIS A 4 22.78 8.30 -16.41
N THR A 5 23.76 7.56 -15.90
CA THR A 5 24.26 6.33 -16.56
C THR A 5 23.35 5.11 -16.35
N ARG A 6 22.40 5.19 -15.42
CA ARG A 6 21.56 4.06 -15.01
C ARG A 6 20.45 3.69 -16.02
N TYR A 7 20.05 4.65 -16.86
CA TYR A 7 18.91 4.47 -17.77
C TYR A 7 19.24 3.86 -19.12
N TYR A 8 20.52 3.83 -19.55
CA TYR A 8 20.93 3.49 -20.91
C TYR A 8 20.70 2.02 -21.33
N SER A 9 20.47 1.10 -20.39
CA SER A 9 20.31 -0.33 -20.70
C SER A 9 18.92 -0.92 -20.38
N ALA A 10 17.97 -0.07 -19.95
CA ALA A 10 16.77 -0.56 -19.26
C ALA A 10 15.54 -0.78 -20.17
N LEU A 11 15.47 -0.16 -21.38
CA LEU A 11 14.31 -0.31 -22.26
C LEU A 11 14.59 -1.26 -23.42
N ASN A 12 13.75 -2.28 -23.54
CA ASN A 12 13.81 -3.24 -24.67
C ASN A 12 12.83 -2.82 -25.77
N LYS A 13 13.35 -2.34 -26.92
CA LYS A 13 12.55 -1.93 -28.08
C LYS A 13 11.87 -3.09 -28.81
N HIS A 14 12.28 -4.32 -28.53
CA HIS A 14 11.74 -5.56 -29.13
C HIS A 14 10.80 -6.31 -28.21
N ASP A 15 10.50 -5.76 -27.01
CA ASP A 15 9.57 -6.34 -26.07
C ASP A 15 8.12 -6.13 -26.52
N VAL A 16 7.25 -7.05 -26.13
CA VAL A 16 5.78 -6.94 -26.30
C VAL A 16 5.22 -5.78 -25.46
N VAL A 17 5.90 -5.44 -24.34
CA VAL A 17 5.50 -4.33 -23.48
C VAL A 17 5.88 -3.00 -24.13
N PRO A 18 4.92 -2.06 -24.33
CA PRO A 18 5.19 -0.78 -24.95
C PRO A 18 6.25 0.03 -24.17
N LEU A 19 7.11 0.78 -24.88
CA LEU A 19 8.20 1.56 -24.28
C LEU A 19 7.74 2.54 -23.18
N TYR A 20 6.57 3.15 -23.34
CA TYR A 20 6.03 4.04 -22.30
C TYR A 20 5.70 3.28 -21.01
N ALA A 21 5.22 2.03 -21.10
CA ALA A 21 4.90 1.22 -19.94
C ALA A 21 6.18 0.70 -19.25
N GLN A 22 7.23 0.39 -20.02
CA GLN A 22 8.53 0.04 -19.46
C GLN A 22 9.15 1.23 -18.71
N LEU A 23 9.11 2.44 -19.30
CA LEU A 23 9.59 3.67 -18.65
C LEU A 23 8.77 4.01 -17.41
N GLU A 24 7.45 3.90 -17.49
CA GLU A 24 6.55 4.11 -16.35
C GLU A 24 6.92 3.19 -15.19
N ARG A 25 7.07 1.89 -15.44
CA ARG A 25 7.46 0.90 -14.43
C ARG A 25 8.83 1.21 -13.81
N MET A 26 9.79 1.61 -14.62
CA MET A 26 11.13 1.96 -14.15
C MET A 26 11.10 3.19 -13.22
N LEU A 27 10.45 4.28 -13.63
CA LEU A 27 10.31 5.48 -12.81
C LEU A 27 9.51 5.20 -11.53
N ARG A 28 8.47 4.38 -11.61
CA ARG A 28 7.70 3.93 -10.46
C ARG A 28 8.58 3.20 -9.45
N ASN A 29 9.37 2.24 -9.91
CA ASN A 29 10.29 1.51 -9.05
C ASN A 29 11.33 2.44 -8.39
N ASP A 30 11.87 3.41 -9.13
CA ASP A 30 12.83 4.38 -8.58
C ASP A 30 12.18 5.29 -7.51
N ILE A 31 10.93 5.69 -7.70
CA ILE A 31 10.17 6.45 -6.70
C ILE A 31 9.88 5.57 -5.47
N LEU A 32 9.38 4.37 -5.68
CA LEU A 32 9.01 3.46 -4.58
C LEU A 32 10.22 2.99 -3.77
N SER A 33 11.36 2.74 -4.43
CA SER A 33 12.61 2.37 -3.76
C SER A 33 13.31 3.55 -3.07
N GLY A 34 12.88 4.79 -3.37
CA GLY A 34 13.44 6.01 -2.79
C GLY A 34 14.69 6.52 -3.49
N VAL A 35 14.96 6.08 -4.72
CA VAL A 35 15.98 6.69 -5.60
C VAL A 35 15.58 8.16 -5.88
N PHE A 36 14.29 8.40 -6.10
CA PHE A 36 13.68 9.71 -6.06
C PHE A 36 12.79 9.81 -4.83
N GLY A 37 13.15 10.68 -3.90
CA GLY A 37 12.39 10.94 -2.68
C GLY A 37 11.28 11.99 -2.88
N PRO A 38 10.39 12.15 -1.88
CA PRO A 38 9.36 13.19 -1.91
C PRO A 38 9.96 14.58 -2.09
N GLY A 39 9.45 15.33 -3.07
CA GLY A 39 9.94 16.67 -3.38
C GLY A 39 11.09 16.72 -4.39
N ASP A 40 11.69 15.58 -4.73
CA ASP A 40 12.73 15.50 -5.74
C ASP A 40 12.18 15.73 -7.14
N LEU A 41 13.00 16.31 -8.00
CA LEU A 41 12.73 16.44 -9.43
C LEU A 41 13.20 15.16 -10.15
N ILE A 42 12.31 14.57 -10.95
CA ILE A 42 12.76 13.56 -11.92
C ILE A 42 13.41 14.25 -13.13
N PRO A 43 14.24 13.53 -13.90
CA PRO A 43 14.81 14.09 -15.13
C PRO A 43 13.72 14.60 -16.08
N SER A 44 13.99 15.72 -16.75
CA SER A 44 12.99 16.32 -17.67
C SER A 44 12.65 15.40 -18.85
N GLU A 45 11.47 15.60 -19.47
CA GLU A 45 11.07 14.88 -20.69
C GLU A 45 12.16 14.89 -21.76
N THR A 46 12.87 16.02 -21.90
CA THR A 46 13.97 16.18 -22.86
C THR A 46 15.16 15.29 -22.51
N VAL A 47 15.53 15.27 -21.24
CA VAL A 47 16.64 14.44 -20.74
C VAL A 47 16.30 12.96 -20.91
N LEU A 48 15.14 12.52 -20.41
CA LEU A 48 14.70 11.12 -20.54
C LEU A 48 14.58 10.68 -22.00
N SER A 49 14.04 11.54 -22.90
CA SER A 49 13.92 11.25 -24.33
C SER A 49 15.28 11.04 -24.97
N ARG A 50 16.25 11.94 -24.68
CA ARG A 50 17.61 11.83 -25.20
C ARG A 50 18.33 10.59 -24.67
N ASP A 51 18.31 10.41 -23.34
CA ASP A 51 19.10 9.39 -22.67
C ASP A 51 18.59 7.97 -22.93
N LEU A 52 17.28 7.81 -23.17
CA LEU A 52 16.67 6.50 -23.49
C LEU A 52 16.50 6.27 -25.01
N GLY A 53 16.78 7.27 -25.85
CA GLY A 53 16.59 7.16 -27.30
C GLY A 53 15.15 6.86 -27.71
N ILE A 54 14.16 7.47 -27.01
CA ILE A 54 12.72 7.35 -27.26
C ILE A 54 12.09 8.73 -27.50
N THR A 55 10.90 8.78 -28.07
CA THR A 55 10.25 10.04 -28.38
C THR A 55 9.75 10.75 -27.11
N ARG A 56 9.70 12.09 -27.11
CA ARG A 56 9.10 12.87 -26.00
C ARG A 56 7.66 12.48 -25.74
N THR A 57 6.91 12.14 -26.77
CA THR A 57 5.51 11.68 -26.62
C THR A 57 5.43 10.41 -25.80
N THR A 58 6.38 9.46 -26.02
CA THR A 58 6.48 8.22 -25.24
C THR A 58 6.81 8.54 -23.77
N VAL A 59 7.78 9.44 -23.54
CA VAL A 59 8.13 9.88 -22.16
C VAL A 59 6.95 10.53 -21.48
N ARG A 60 6.28 11.48 -22.15
CA ARG A 60 5.13 12.18 -21.61
C ARG A 60 4.01 11.21 -21.22
N LYS A 61 3.70 10.21 -22.08
CA LYS A 61 2.70 9.21 -21.78
C LYS A 61 3.04 8.43 -20.51
N ALA A 62 4.31 8.09 -20.28
CA ALA A 62 4.74 7.42 -19.04
C ALA A 62 4.57 8.31 -17.81
N ILE A 63 4.98 9.58 -17.92
CA ILE A 63 4.83 10.58 -16.84
C ILE A 63 3.35 10.85 -16.54
N ASP A 64 2.49 10.98 -17.55
CA ASP A 64 1.06 11.22 -17.37
C ASP A 64 0.38 10.11 -16.59
N VAL A 65 0.80 8.84 -16.79
CA VAL A 65 0.31 7.70 -15.97
C VAL A 65 0.70 7.90 -14.51
N LEU A 66 1.97 8.22 -14.22
CA LEU A 66 2.45 8.44 -12.86
C LEU A 66 1.83 9.68 -12.19
N VAL A 67 1.52 10.72 -12.96
CA VAL A 67 0.77 11.90 -12.48
C VAL A 67 -0.66 11.51 -12.13
N LYS A 68 -1.33 10.73 -13.00
CA LYS A 68 -2.68 10.23 -12.75
C LYS A 68 -2.74 9.35 -11.49
N ASP A 69 -1.69 8.57 -11.25
CA ASP A 69 -1.56 7.71 -10.08
C ASP A 69 -1.09 8.46 -8.81
N GLY A 70 -0.82 9.78 -8.93
CA GLY A 70 -0.44 10.65 -7.81
C GLY A 70 0.99 10.42 -7.30
N LEU A 71 1.84 9.77 -8.07
CA LEU A 71 3.26 9.61 -7.74
C LEU A 71 4.08 10.83 -8.15
N LEU A 72 3.65 11.55 -9.19
CA LEU A 72 4.29 12.73 -9.74
C LEU A 72 3.31 13.90 -9.86
N GLU A 73 3.84 15.12 -9.83
CA GLU A 73 3.12 16.35 -10.11
C GLU A 73 3.95 17.20 -11.08
N GLN A 74 3.29 17.74 -12.12
CA GLN A 74 3.92 18.68 -13.03
C GLN A 74 3.70 20.10 -12.55
N ILE A 75 4.78 20.78 -12.13
CA ILE A 75 4.76 22.15 -11.65
C ILE A 75 5.33 23.06 -12.73
N ARG A 76 4.50 23.97 -13.22
CA ARG A 76 4.90 24.94 -14.27
C ARG A 76 6.14 25.74 -13.84
N GLY A 77 7.17 25.74 -14.67
CA GLY A 77 8.44 26.44 -14.42
C GLY A 77 9.41 25.74 -13.48
N LYS A 78 8.97 24.66 -12.78
CA LYS A 78 9.83 23.90 -11.87
C LYS A 78 10.21 22.52 -12.45
N GLY A 79 9.27 21.85 -13.12
CA GLY A 79 9.47 20.50 -13.66
C GLY A 79 8.49 19.49 -13.08
N THR A 80 8.85 18.21 -13.18
CA THR A 80 8.05 17.09 -12.64
C THR A 80 8.63 16.65 -11.30
N VAL A 81 7.82 16.77 -10.25
CA VAL A 81 8.21 16.55 -8.84
C VAL A 81 7.59 15.27 -8.34
N VAL A 82 8.32 14.52 -7.53
CA VAL A 82 7.80 13.37 -6.79
C VAL A 82 6.90 13.85 -5.65
N CYS A 83 5.60 13.52 -5.74
CA CYS A 83 4.60 13.86 -4.71
C CYS A 83 4.45 12.77 -3.66
N PHE A 84 4.96 11.59 -3.97
CA PHE A 84 4.83 10.44 -3.12
C PHE A 84 5.56 10.64 -1.78
N LYS A 85 4.83 10.54 -0.67
CA LYS A 85 5.40 10.52 0.69
C LYS A 85 5.40 9.09 1.22
N LYS A 86 6.59 8.59 1.56
CA LYS A 86 6.68 7.33 2.33
C LYS A 86 5.96 7.51 3.67
N LEU A 87 4.99 6.63 3.93
CA LEU A 87 4.25 6.65 5.19
C LEU A 87 5.00 5.82 6.22
N SER A 88 5.34 6.45 7.35
CA SER A 88 5.85 5.73 8.52
C SER A 88 4.65 5.22 9.31
N HIS A 89 4.51 3.92 9.44
CA HIS A 89 3.45 3.27 10.19
C HIS A 89 4.03 2.48 11.35
N SER A 90 3.44 2.64 12.53
CA SER A 90 3.69 1.71 13.62
C SER A 90 2.91 0.43 13.34
N ILE A 91 3.59 -0.70 13.22
CA ILE A 91 3.00 -2.03 13.01
C ILE A 91 1.92 -2.34 14.06
N TRP A 92 1.99 -1.68 15.21
CA TRP A 92 1.16 -1.91 16.41
C TRP A 92 0.02 -0.90 16.58
N ASN A 93 -0.32 -0.09 15.58
CA ASN A 93 -1.35 0.92 15.77
C ASN A 93 -2.75 0.36 15.48
N PHE A 94 -3.34 -0.32 16.48
CA PHE A 94 -4.71 -0.86 16.44
C PHE A 94 -5.81 0.21 16.54
N SER A 95 -5.49 1.50 16.54
CA SER A 95 -6.51 2.55 16.43
C SER A 95 -7.21 2.55 15.06
N GLY A 96 -6.71 1.76 14.12
CA GLY A 96 -7.24 1.58 12.78
C GLY A 96 -6.47 2.37 11.72
N PHE A 97 -6.28 1.74 10.56
CA PHE A 97 -5.57 2.33 9.42
C PHE A 97 -6.24 3.62 8.93
N THR A 98 -7.57 3.68 8.95
CA THR A 98 -8.34 4.86 8.60
C THR A 98 -8.00 6.06 9.48
N ASP A 99 -7.92 5.85 10.80
CA ASP A 99 -7.59 6.91 11.77
C ASP A 99 -6.11 7.32 11.65
N TYR A 100 -5.24 6.37 11.32
CA TYR A 100 -3.84 6.67 11.02
C TYR A 100 -3.71 7.61 9.83
N LEU A 101 -4.35 7.32 8.70
CA LEU A 101 -4.30 8.17 7.50
C LEU A 101 -4.91 9.56 7.75
N ARG A 102 -6.03 9.64 8.48
CA ARG A 102 -6.65 10.92 8.85
C ARG A 102 -5.71 11.80 9.68
N ARG A 103 -4.96 11.21 10.62
CA ARG A 103 -3.93 11.94 11.40
C ARG A 103 -2.78 12.45 10.53
N GLN A 104 -2.53 11.82 9.40
CA GLN A 104 -1.55 12.28 8.40
C GLN A 104 -2.15 13.28 7.40
N ASN A 105 -3.37 13.78 7.63
CA ASN A 105 -4.13 14.64 6.71
C ASN A 105 -4.36 14.00 5.33
N MET A 106 -4.45 12.66 5.28
CA MET A 106 -4.73 11.91 4.05
C MET A 106 -6.18 11.43 4.06
N LEU A 107 -6.80 11.40 2.88
CA LEU A 107 -8.14 10.86 2.70
C LEU A 107 -8.05 9.33 2.53
N PRO A 108 -8.57 8.55 3.49
CA PRO A 108 -8.54 7.09 3.40
C PRO A 108 -9.36 6.59 2.20
N ALA A 109 -8.91 5.50 1.62
CA ALA A 109 -9.65 4.74 0.62
C ALA A 109 -9.55 3.25 0.94
N SER A 110 -10.64 2.53 0.75
CA SER A 110 -10.73 1.10 0.97
C SER A 110 -11.51 0.47 -0.17
N ARG A 111 -11.08 -0.71 -0.63
CA ARG A 111 -11.78 -1.53 -1.62
C ARG A 111 -11.88 -2.94 -1.10
N ILE A 112 -13.08 -3.48 -1.02
CA ILE A 112 -13.31 -4.88 -0.66
C ILE A 112 -12.83 -5.76 -1.82
N LEU A 113 -11.93 -6.68 -1.52
CA LEU A 113 -11.41 -7.66 -2.46
C LEU A 113 -12.10 -9.02 -2.31
N GLU A 114 -12.51 -9.33 -1.07
CA GLU A 114 -13.24 -10.54 -0.72
C GLU A 114 -14.01 -10.31 0.59
N LYS A 115 -15.24 -10.75 0.66
CA LYS A 115 -16.04 -10.79 1.89
C LYS A 115 -16.94 -12.03 1.87
N GLY A 116 -16.90 -12.83 2.92
CA GLY A 116 -17.73 -14.03 3.02
C GLY A 116 -17.54 -14.75 4.35
N THR A 117 -18.29 -15.82 4.54
CA THR A 117 -18.18 -16.68 5.70
C THR A 117 -17.25 -17.86 5.39
N ILE A 118 -16.33 -18.14 6.30
CA ILE A 118 -15.43 -19.29 6.25
C ILE A 118 -15.54 -20.08 7.55
N GLU A 119 -15.11 -21.33 7.54
CA GLU A 119 -14.97 -22.15 8.72
C GLU A 119 -13.52 -22.24 9.15
N LEU A 120 -13.21 -21.93 10.41
CA LEU A 120 -11.90 -22.10 11.01
C LEU A 120 -12.03 -22.93 12.30
N ARG A 121 -11.42 -24.10 12.31
CA ARG A 121 -11.47 -25.05 13.46
C ARG A 121 -12.90 -25.37 13.93
N GLY A 122 -13.80 -25.60 12.97
CA GLY A 122 -15.20 -25.94 13.25
C GLY A 122 -16.09 -24.78 13.69
N LYS A 123 -15.61 -23.53 13.55
CA LYS A 123 -16.36 -22.32 13.92
C LYS A 123 -16.51 -21.36 12.73
N PRO A 124 -17.67 -20.67 12.62
CA PRO A 124 -17.90 -19.72 11.54
C PRO A 124 -17.19 -18.39 11.82
N TYR A 125 -16.49 -17.88 10.79
CA TYR A 125 -15.83 -16.59 10.79
C TYR A 125 -16.26 -15.76 9.59
N MET A 126 -16.46 -14.46 9.75
CA MET A 126 -16.45 -13.53 8.63
C MET A 126 -15.01 -13.33 8.18
N LYS A 127 -14.70 -13.65 6.92
CA LYS A 127 -13.45 -13.27 6.25
C LYS A 127 -13.68 -11.98 5.48
N LEU A 128 -12.83 -10.99 5.71
CA LEU A 128 -12.84 -9.71 5.01
C LEU A 128 -11.44 -9.41 4.49
N VAL A 129 -11.28 -9.31 3.17
CA VAL A 129 -10.03 -8.90 2.53
C VAL A 129 -10.23 -7.55 1.86
N ARG A 130 -9.37 -6.59 2.18
CA ARG A 130 -9.43 -5.22 1.65
C ARG A 130 -8.07 -4.75 1.16
N ALA A 131 -8.07 -4.08 0.01
CA ALA A 131 -6.98 -3.18 -0.33
C ALA A 131 -7.25 -1.83 0.33
N ARG A 132 -6.28 -1.31 1.09
CA ARG A 132 -6.42 -0.06 1.84
C ARG A 132 -5.30 0.90 1.48
N GLY A 133 -5.65 2.16 1.35
CA GLY A 133 -4.72 3.19 0.92
C GLY A 133 -5.26 4.58 1.13
N ALA A 134 -4.73 5.53 0.41
CA ALA A 134 -5.12 6.91 0.45
C ALA A 134 -5.46 7.44 -0.95
N ARG A 135 -6.36 8.42 -1.01
CA ARG A 135 -6.60 9.19 -2.25
C ARG A 135 -5.40 10.11 -2.50
N VAL A 136 -4.87 10.03 -3.71
CA VAL A 136 -3.75 10.88 -4.17
C VAL A 136 -4.10 11.39 -5.56
N GLY A 137 -4.26 12.70 -5.69
CA GLY A 137 -4.78 13.28 -6.93
C GLY A 137 -6.15 12.71 -7.29
N ASN A 138 -6.28 12.21 -8.51
CA ASN A 138 -7.51 11.59 -9.02
C ASN A 138 -7.56 10.06 -8.83
N GLY A 139 -6.55 9.48 -8.17
CA GLY A 139 -6.42 8.03 -7.98
C GLY A 139 -6.44 7.60 -6.51
N VAL A 140 -6.20 6.31 -6.31
CA VAL A 140 -5.99 5.70 -5.00
C VAL A 140 -4.65 4.99 -5.01
N GLN A 141 -3.80 5.33 -4.06
CA GLN A 141 -2.59 4.57 -3.79
C GLN A 141 -2.89 3.55 -2.68
N TYR A 142 -2.86 2.27 -3.05
CA TYR A 142 -3.00 1.20 -2.07
C TYR A 142 -1.69 0.96 -1.34
N LEU A 143 -1.78 0.82 -0.02
CA LEU A 143 -0.65 0.73 0.91
C LEU A 143 -0.60 -0.62 1.60
N THR A 144 -1.76 -1.24 1.84
CA THR A 144 -1.87 -2.56 2.47
C THR A 144 -2.96 -3.41 1.81
N ILE A 145 -2.80 -4.73 1.93
CA ILE A 145 -3.89 -5.69 1.74
C ILE A 145 -4.12 -6.35 3.09
N ASP A 146 -5.27 -6.05 3.69
CA ASP A 146 -5.63 -6.52 5.01
C ASP A 146 -6.60 -7.71 4.90
N THR A 147 -6.29 -8.81 5.57
CA THR A 147 -7.22 -9.93 5.78
C THR A 147 -7.59 -9.98 7.25
N SER A 148 -8.87 -9.86 7.54
CA SER A 148 -9.46 -9.97 8.87
C SER A 148 -10.41 -11.16 8.91
N CYS A 149 -10.23 -12.06 9.89
CA CYS A 149 -11.18 -13.13 10.17
C CYS A 149 -11.75 -12.91 11.57
N LEU A 150 -13.06 -12.65 11.64
CA LEU A 150 -13.76 -12.35 12.90
C LEU A 150 -14.74 -13.47 13.25
N PRO A 151 -14.72 -13.97 14.49
CA PRO A 151 -15.64 -15.04 14.91
C PRO A 151 -17.09 -14.53 14.93
N LEU A 152 -17.96 -15.16 14.15
CA LEU A 152 -19.39 -14.76 14.05
C LEU A 152 -20.15 -15.04 15.35
N GLU A 153 -19.66 -15.92 16.19
CA GLU A 153 -20.20 -16.15 17.55
C GLU A 153 -20.06 -14.89 18.44
N LEU A 154 -18.97 -14.13 18.30
CA LEU A 154 -18.75 -12.88 19.05
C LEU A 154 -19.38 -11.67 18.35
N PHE A 155 -19.50 -11.73 17.05
CA PHE A 155 -19.94 -10.60 16.22
C PHE A 155 -21.07 -11.02 15.28
N PRO A 156 -22.26 -11.42 15.80
CA PRO A 156 -23.37 -11.81 14.95
C PRO A 156 -23.84 -10.64 14.08
N GLY A 157 -23.96 -10.87 12.75
CA GLY A 157 -24.37 -9.85 11.78
C GLY A 157 -23.31 -8.82 11.43
N ILE A 158 -22.04 -9.04 11.78
CA ILE A 158 -20.96 -8.12 11.44
C ILE A 158 -20.69 -8.05 9.93
N ASP A 159 -21.14 -9.02 9.17
CA ASP A 159 -21.01 -9.12 7.72
C ASP A 159 -21.92 -8.17 6.92
N VAL A 160 -22.91 -7.52 7.56
CA VAL A 160 -23.84 -6.62 6.86
C VAL A 160 -23.26 -5.23 6.55
N TYR A 161 -22.19 -4.82 7.25
CA TYR A 161 -21.62 -3.47 7.14
C TYR A 161 -20.86 -3.22 5.83
N ASN A 162 -20.82 -1.95 5.42
CA ASN A 162 -20.03 -1.49 4.28
C ASN A 162 -18.61 -1.11 4.70
N TYR A 163 -17.69 -2.04 4.61
CA TYR A 163 -16.29 -1.86 5.00
C TYR A 163 -15.42 -1.04 4.02
N GLU A 164 -15.98 -0.56 2.93
CA GLU A 164 -15.31 0.44 2.09
C GLU A 164 -15.38 1.84 2.73
N GLU A 165 -16.47 2.11 3.46
CA GLU A 165 -16.72 3.39 4.11
C GLU A 165 -16.51 3.34 5.62
N GLU A 166 -16.83 2.20 6.25
CA GLU A 166 -16.83 2.04 7.69
C GLU A 166 -15.56 1.38 8.22
N SER A 167 -15.12 1.83 9.39
CA SER A 167 -13.97 1.25 10.08
C SER A 167 -14.38 0.01 10.86
N LEU A 168 -13.72 -1.12 10.59
CA LEU A 168 -13.96 -2.39 11.28
C LEU A 168 -13.89 -2.24 12.81
N TYR A 169 -12.82 -1.63 13.32
CA TYR A 169 -12.66 -1.45 14.76
C TYR A 169 -13.64 -0.44 15.37
N SER A 170 -14.13 0.53 14.58
CA SER A 170 -15.21 1.41 15.04
C SER A 170 -16.51 0.64 15.23
N ILE A 171 -16.85 -0.25 14.28
CA ILE A 171 -18.04 -1.12 14.39
C ILE A 171 -17.90 -2.03 15.61
N ILE A 172 -16.75 -2.71 15.78
CA ILE A 172 -16.51 -3.62 16.90
C ILE A 172 -16.71 -2.89 18.25
N ARG A 173 -16.17 -1.67 18.38
CA ARG A 173 -16.35 -0.87 19.61
C ARG A 173 -17.78 -0.37 19.79
N GLN A 174 -18.38 0.21 18.76
CA GLN A 174 -19.65 0.94 18.90
C GLN A 174 -20.87 0.02 18.92
N LYS A 175 -20.81 -1.10 18.18
CA LYS A 175 -21.97 -2.00 18.04
C LYS A 175 -21.89 -3.20 18.97
N TYR A 176 -20.68 -3.66 19.29
CA TYR A 176 -20.50 -4.88 20.10
C TYR A 176 -19.89 -4.57 21.49
N GLY A 177 -19.43 -3.34 21.74
CA GLY A 177 -18.82 -2.97 23.03
C GLY A 177 -17.49 -3.68 23.28
N VAL A 178 -16.84 -4.20 22.25
CA VAL A 178 -15.59 -4.94 22.35
C VAL A 178 -14.43 -4.02 22.04
N TYR A 179 -13.47 -3.96 22.96
CA TYR A 179 -12.29 -3.11 22.87
C TYR A 179 -11.05 -3.96 22.66
N PRO A 180 -10.30 -3.77 21.56
CA PRO A 180 -8.98 -4.39 21.37
C PRO A 180 -8.03 -3.97 22.51
N GLY A 181 -7.27 -4.93 23.05
CA GLY A 181 -6.32 -4.72 24.14
C GLY A 181 -4.90 -5.06 23.72
N THR A 182 -4.66 -6.28 23.28
CA THR A 182 -3.34 -6.78 22.91
C THR A 182 -3.37 -7.50 21.56
N ALA A 183 -2.20 -7.69 20.96
CA ALA A 183 -2.04 -8.53 19.79
C ALA A 183 -0.75 -9.35 19.87
N SER A 184 -0.79 -10.56 19.32
CA SER A 184 0.38 -11.38 19.08
C SER A 184 0.59 -11.46 17.57
N ILE A 185 1.66 -10.84 17.07
CA ILE A 185 1.90 -10.68 15.64
C ILE A 185 3.29 -11.19 15.29
N GLN A 186 3.37 -11.95 14.22
CA GLN A 186 4.60 -12.36 13.58
C GLN A 186 4.81 -11.54 12.29
N ILE A 187 6.02 -11.06 12.08
CA ILE A 187 6.41 -10.32 10.89
C ILE A 187 7.32 -11.21 10.06
N THR A 188 6.99 -11.38 8.78
CA THR A 188 7.71 -12.24 7.86
C THR A 188 7.92 -11.57 6.51
N PRO A 189 9.07 -11.76 5.84
CA PRO A 189 9.21 -11.40 4.43
C PRO A 189 8.42 -12.37 3.57
N VAL A 190 7.82 -11.87 2.50
CA VAL A 190 7.11 -12.64 1.48
C VAL A 190 7.38 -12.05 0.10
N LEU A 191 7.15 -12.83 -0.94
CA LEU A 191 7.19 -12.32 -2.32
C LEU A 191 5.79 -11.91 -2.76
N ALA A 192 5.72 -10.83 -3.55
CA ALA A 192 4.46 -10.35 -4.12
C ALA A 192 3.89 -11.41 -5.09
N ASP A 193 2.69 -11.90 -4.83
CA ASP A 193 1.92 -12.68 -5.77
C ASP A 193 1.32 -11.79 -6.88
N GLU A 194 0.66 -12.39 -7.86
CA GLU A 194 0.03 -11.67 -8.96
C GLU A 194 -1.04 -10.67 -8.48
N ARG A 195 -1.80 -11.01 -7.45
CA ARG A 195 -2.82 -10.14 -6.85
C ARG A 195 -2.20 -8.92 -6.19
N ALA A 196 -1.17 -9.12 -5.35
CA ALA A 196 -0.43 -8.05 -4.69
C ALA A 196 0.27 -7.15 -5.71
N ALA A 197 0.91 -7.75 -6.71
CA ALA A 197 1.58 -7.04 -7.79
C ALA A 197 0.61 -6.11 -8.54
N GLY A 198 -0.59 -6.60 -8.89
CA GLY A 198 -1.63 -5.80 -9.54
C GLY A 198 -2.21 -4.69 -8.67
N ILE A 199 -2.36 -4.91 -7.36
CA ILE A 199 -2.91 -3.91 -6.43
C ILE A 199 -1.90 -2.82 -6.10
N PHE A 200 -0.65 -3.18 -5.83
CA PHE A 200 0.41 -2.24 -5.48
C PHE A 200 1.11 -1.63 -6.71
N LEU A 201 0.78 -2.09 -7.91
CA LEU A 201 1.38 -1.68 -9.19
C LEU A 201 2.90 -1.89 -9.20
N ILE A 202 3.34 -3.07 -8.76
CA ILE A 202 4.73 -3.50 -8.68
C ILE A 202 4.96 -4.75 -9.52
N GLU A 203 6.20 -5.18 -9.61
CA GLU A 203 6.55 -6.46 -10.24
C GLU A 203 6.17 -7.63 -9.35
N ARG A 204 5.82 -8.76 -9.98
CA ARG A 204 5.67 -10.03 -9.28
C ARG A 204 7.00 -10.42 -8.64
N ASP A 205 6.93 -11.16 -7.55
CA ASP A 205 8.09 -11.63 -6.79
C ASP A 205 8.92 -10.49 -6.13
N MET A 206 8.43 -9.23 -6.14
CA MET A 206 9.04 -8.17 -5.35
C MET A 206 8.95 -8.52 -3.85
N PRO A 207 10.05 -8.38 -3.06
CA PRO A 207 10.00 -8.62 -1.64
C PRO A 207 9.08 -7.63 -0.91
N LEU A 208 8.18 -8.16 -0.10
CA LEU A 208 7.25 -7.42 0.74
C LEU A 208 7.35 -7.93 2.18
N ILE A 209 6.67 -7.24 3.10
CA ILE A 209 6.52 -7.65 4.49
C ILE A 209 5.06 -7.97 4.76
N THR A 210 4.81 -9.08 5.45
CA THR A 210 3.51 -9.38 6.03
C THR A 210 3.58 -9.44 7.56
N ALA A 211 2.51 -8.98 8.21
CA ALA A 211 2.29 -9.13 9.64
C ALA A 211 1.04 -9.97 9.87
N SER A 212 1.17 -11.11 10.51
CA SER A 212 0.07 -12.05 10.75
C SER A 212 -0.02 -12.47 12.22
N GLY A 213 -1.23 -12.71 12.69
CA GLY A 213 -1.44 -13.13 14.07
C GLY A 213 -2.87 -12.98 14.57
N SER A 214 -3.01 -12.78 15.86
CA SER A 214 -4.30 -12.62 16.53
C SER A 214 -4.35 -11.36 17.36
N VAL A 215 -5.53 -10.73 17.36
CA VAL A 215 -5.88 -9.60 18.22
C VAL A 215 -6.80 -10.07 19.33
N PHE A 216 -6.55 -9.63 20.53
CA PHE A 216 -7.30 -9.97 21.72
C PHE A 216 -7.97 -8.72 22.30
N SER A 217 -9.15 -8.90 22.88
CA SER A 217 -9.83 -7.86 23.63
C SER A 217 -9.07 -7.50 24.92
N ILE A 218 -9.47 -6.41 25.57
CA ILE A 218 -9.00 -6.03 26.92
C ILE A 218 -9.24 -7.12 27.96
N HIS A 219 -10.12 -8.09 27.69
CA HIS A 219 -10.42 -9.25 28.53
C HIS A 219 -9.70 -10.53 28.09
N GLY A 220 -8.75 -10.43 27.16
CA GLY A 220 -7.95 -11.57 26.68
C GLY A 220 -8.67 -12.53 25.73
N VAL A 221 -9.86 -12.19 25.23
CA VAL A 221 -10.60 -12.99 24.24
C VAL A 221 -10.06 -12.72 22.83
N GLU A 222 -9.75 -13.76 22.05
CA GLU A 222 -9.36 -13.61 20.64
C GLU A 222 -10.55 -13.06 19.84
N ILE A 223 -10.41 -11.86 19.27
CA ILE A 223 -11.46 -11.16 18.54
C ILE A 223 -11.21 -11.10 17.04
N GLU A 224 -9.98 -11.31 16.61
CA GLU A 224 -9.64 -11.28 15.20
C GLU A 224 -8.38 -12.09 14.92
N LYS A 225 -8.38 -12.84 13.83
CA LYS A 225 -7.15 -13.29 13.16
C LYS A 225 -6.87 -12.33 12.03
N VAL A 226 -5.65 -11.80 12.01
CA VAL A 226 -5.27 -10.73 11.08
C VAL A 226 -4.05 -11.14 10.26
N ASN A 227 -4.06 -10.78 8.99
CA ASN A 227 -2.88 -10.76 8.14
C ASN A 227 -2.88 -9.46 7.35
N VAL A 228 -1.80 -8.70 7.44
CA VAL A 228 -1.61 -7.45 6.72
C VAL A 228 -0.39 -7.59 5.84
N LEU A 229 -0.59 -7.54 4.52
CA LEU A 229 0.49 -7.43 3.55
C LEU A 229 0.74 -5.96 3.28
N TYR A 230 1.95 -5.52 3.52
CA TYR A 230 2.36 -4.13 3.34
C TYR A 230 2.99 -3.92 1.97
N GLY A 231 2.51 -2.90 1.27
CA GLY A 231 3.09 -2.45 0.01
C GLY A 231 4.49 -1.83 0.22
N PRO A 232 5.29 -1.73 -0.86
CA PRO A 232 6.70 -1.33 -0.79
C PRO A 232 6.93 0.11 -0.32
N THR A 233 5.87 0.89 -0.26
CA THR A 233 5.90 2.30 0.14
C THR A 233 5.74 2.50 1.65
N MET A 234 5.50 1.41 2.39
CA MET A 234 5.35 1.45 3.84
C MET A 234 6.70 1.32 4.53
N ASN A 235 6.97 2.23 5.45
CA ASN A 235 8.12 2.17 6.35
C ASN A 235 7.68 1.81 7.76
N PHE A 236 8.50 1.01 8.44
CA PHE A 236 8.28 0.63 9.83
C PHE A 236 9.38 1.22 10.70
N ASN A 237 8.99 1.98 11.73
CA ASN A 237 9.90 2.47 12.74
C ASN A 237 9.66 1.71 14.05
N LEU A 238 10.67 1.03 14.52
CA LEU A 238 10.68 0.39 15.83
C LEU A 238 11.59 1.20 16.76
N ASN A 239 11.00 1.82 17.78
CA ASN A 239 11.75 2.47 18.85
C ASN A 239 11.94 1.46 19.98
N VAL A 240 13.19 1.16 20.30
CA VAL A 240 13.57 0.26 21.39
C VAL A 240 14.29 1.06 22.46
N GLU A 241 13.79 1.06 23.69
CA GLU A 241 14.55 1.55 24.83
C GLU A 241 15.52 0.46 25.24
N ILE A 242 16.82 0.77 25.18
CA ILE A 242 17.85 -0.11 25.69
C ILE A 242 18.03 0.26 27.16
N GLY A 243 17.45 -0.57 28.04
CA GLY A 243 17.64 -0.45 29.48
C GLY A 243 19.11 -0.56 29.83
N THR A 244 19.60 0.37 30.67
CA THR A 244 20.91 0.31 31.32
C THR A 244 20.89 -0.70 32.45
#